data_7b9278ed46597d0745733d7dd500c4ea
#
_entry.id   7b9278ed46597d0745733d7dd500c4ea
#
_cell.length_a   1.000
_cell.length_b   1.000
_cell.length_c   1.000
_cell.angle_alpha   90.00
_cell.angle_beta   90.00
_cell.angle_gamma   90.00
#
_symmetry.space_group_name_H-M   'P 1'
#
loop_
_entity.id
_entity.type
_entity.pdbx_description
1 polymer ?
#
loop_
_entity_poly.entity_id
_entity_poly.type
_entity_poly.pdbx_seq_one_letter_code
_entity_poly.pdbx_strand_id
1 'polypeptide(L)'
;MPGELHEWLPREGILSFEETLRLIRVAAELGVSKVRITGGEPLTRRGVVDLIRGVAKIPGILDLGLSTNGTLLGRETMAKDLRDAGVRSVNISLDTLDRQFYAHITGRDFHEQALEGIQAAIDAGFEQIKLNTVLMRGRNEDQLVPLIEFAGDRHLILRFIELMPVTTTEVLSDENFMSILHAKRLIETRFGSLIPEPGFHTNGPATYYQIPGRQQRIGFIGAMTNLHFCESCNKLRLTCDGKLRPCLGSALEFDIMKPLRAGASDDELRQFFVDVVDRKPLQHDFRENYQPGRKMIAIGG
;
A
#
# COMPACT_ATOMS: atom_id res chain seq x y z
N MET A 1 0.72 -10.75 6.75
CA MET A 1 1.31 -11.64 5.74
C MET A 1 1.78 -12.89 6.42
N PRO A 2 1.41 -14.10 5.92
CA PRO A 2 1.79 -15.36 6.55
C PRO A 2 3.31 -15.48 6.66
N GLY A 3 3.77 -16.05 7.78
CA GLY A 3 5.19 -16.18 8.10
C GLY A 3 5.91 -17.29 7.35
N GLU A 4 5.81 -17.34 6.02
CA GLU A 4 6.65 -18.22 5.24
C GLU A 4 8.12 -17.80 5.35
N LEU A 5 9.02 -18.77 5.47
CA LEU A 5 10.46 -18.56 5.40
C LEU A 5 10.80 -17.87 4.08
N HIS A 6 11.17 -16.61 4.14
CA HIS A 6 11.66 -15.86 2.98
C HIS A 6 13.18 -15.93 2.96
N GLU A 7 13.74 -16.37 1.86
CA GLU A 7 15.15 -16.14 1.59
C GLU A 7 15.35 -14.64 1.41
N TRP A 8 16.12 -14.04 2.32
CA TRP A 8 16.49 -12.65 2.21
C TRP A 8 17.51 -12.49 1.09
N LEU A 9 17.27 -11.53 0.21
CA LEU A 9 18.25 -11.19 -0.81
C LEU A 9 19.57 -10.75 -0.14
N PRO A 10 20.72 -11.15 -0.67
CA PRO A 10 21.99 -10.64 -0.21
C PRO A 10 22.03 -9.12 -0.42
N ARG A 11 22.86 -8.44 0.41
CA ARG A 11 22.90 -6.97 0.43
C ARG A 11 23.26 -6.38 -0.94
N GLU A 12 24.09 -7.08 -1.69
CA GLU A 12 24.51 -6.72 -3.05
C GLU A 12 23.36 -6.82 -4.07
N GLY A 13 22.36 -7.64 -3.80
CA GLY A 13 21.15 -7.79 -4.59
C GLY A 13 20.07 -6.73 -4.32
N ILE A 14 20.34 -5.77 -3.43
CA ILE A 14 19.37 -4.75 -3.02
C ILE A 14 19.92 -3.36 -3.36
N LEU A 15 19.06 -2.46 -3.82
CA LEU A 15 19.41 -1.04 -4.02
C LEU A 15 19.89 -0.41 -2.71
N SER A 16 21.01 0.31 -2.75
CA SER A 16 21.43 1.18 -1.66
C SER A 16 20.48 2.37 -1.52
N PHE A 17 20.60 3.13 -0.44
CA PHE A 17 19.80 4.35 -0.28
C PHE A 17 20.21 5.41 -1.29
N GLU A 18 21.49 5.53 -1.59
CA GLU A 18 22.03 6.45 -2.60
C GLU A 18 21.50 6.11 -4.01
N GLU A 19 21.51 4.81 -4.37
CA GLU A 19 20.94 4.32 -5.62
C GLU A 19 19.44 4.63 -5.70
N THR A 20 18.70 4.37 -4.61
CA THR A 20 17.26 4.66 -4.52
C THR A 20 16.97 6.15 -4.65
N LEU A 21 17.72 7.01 -3.94
CA LEU A 21 17.57 8.47 -4.00
C LEU A 21 17.90 9.01 -5.39
N ARG A 22 18.94 8.46 -6.07
CA ARG A 22 19.27 8.82 -7.44
C ARG A 22 18.12 8.50 -8.40
N LEU A 23 17.56 7.28 -8.32
CA LEU A 23 16.44 6.88 -9.17
C LEU A 23 15.18 7.70 -8.91
N ILE A 24 14.86 8.02 -7.64
CA ILE A 24 13.70 8.88 -7.31
C ILE A 24 13.92 10.31 -7.84
N ARG A 25 15.14 10.85 -7.80
CA ARG A 25 15.46 12.17 -8.36
C ARG A 25 15.22 12.20 -9.86
N VAL A 26 15.75 11.20 -10.57
CA VAL A 26 15.53 11.06 -12.03
C VAL A 26 14.03 10.94 -12.35
N ALA A 27 13.28 10.18 -11.57
CA ALA A 27 11.83 10.07 -11.74
C ALA A 27 11.11 11.40 -11.44
N ALA A 28 11.56 12.17 -10.45
CA ALA A 28 10.99 13.49 -10.12
C ALA A 28 11.19 14.50 -11.25
N GLU A 29 12.33 14.47 -11.93
CA GLU A 29 12.60 15.31 -13.13
C GLU A 29 11.66 14.97 -14.30
N LEU A 30 11.12 13.75 -14.34
CA LEU A 30 10.08 13.31 -15.30
C LEU A 30 8.65 13.63 -14.83
N GLY A 31 8.48 14.33 -13.69
CA GLY A 31 7.19 14.76 -13.18
C GLY A 31 6.56 13.82 -12.13
N VAL A 32 7.28 12.81 -11.65
CA VAL A 32 6.83 12.03 -10.51
C VAL A 32 6.86 12.91 -9.27
N SER A 33 5.70 13.25 -8.74
CA SER A 33 5.55 14.17 -7.59
C SER A 33 5.13 13.47 -6.30
N LYS A 34 4.82 12.18 -6.35
CA LYS A 34 4.33 11.41 -5.20
C LYS A 34 5.13 10.12 -5.04
N VAL A 35 5.65 9.91 -3.85
CA VAL A 35 6.40 8.70 -3.49
C VAL A 35 5.72 8.01 -2.31
N ARG A 36 5.60 6.69 -2.39
CA ARG A 36 5.13 5.86 -1.27
C ARG A 36 6.14 4.81 -0.94
N ILE A 37 6.67 4.90 0.25
CA ILE A 37 7.57 3.88 0.80
C ILE A 37 6.72 2.70 1.26
N THR A 38 7.06 1.53 0.79
CA THR A 38 6.38 0.27 1.08
C THR A 38 7.38 -0.88 0.99
N GLY A 39 6.92 -2.12 1.02
CA GLY A 39 7.76 -3.30 0.89
C GLY A 39 7.03 -4.50 1.46
N GLY A 40 7.73 -5.42 2.10
CA GLY A 40 7.11 -6.30 3.09
C GLY A 40 6.69 -5.44 4.27
N GLU A 41 7.65 -5.15 5.17
CA GLU A 41 7.47 -4.11 6.18
C GLU A 41 8.65 -3.12 6.09
N PRO A 42 8.44 -1.89 5.62
CA PRO A 42 9.53 -0.94 5.37
C PRO A 42 10.25 -0.51 6.65
N LEU A 43 9.55 -0.50 7.78
CA LEU A 43 10.12 -0.05 9.05
C LEU A 43 11.13 -1.04 9.65
N THR A 44 11.24 -2.25 9.11
CA THR A 44 12.29 -3.20 9.47
C THR A 44 13.65 -2.85 8.86
N ARG A 45 13.67 -2.04 7.80
CA ARG A 45 14.92 -1.65 7.14
C ARG A 45 15.66 -0.61 7.97
N ARG A 46 16.83 -0.97 8.49
CA ARG A 46 17.67 -0.06 9.27
C ARG A 46 17.98 1.21 8.48
N GLY A 47 17.79 2.39 9.09
CA GLY A 47 18.03 3.68 8.46
C GLY A 47 16.92 4.15 7.51
N VAL A 48 15.76 3.51 7.50
CA VAL A 48 14.63 3.90 6.61
C VAL A 48 14.18 5.35 6.81
N VAL A 49 14.27 5.88 8.04
CA VAL A 49 13.94 7.29 8.34
C VAL A 49 14.90 8.24 7.59
N ASP A 50 16.19 7.88 7.46
CA ASP A 50 17.16 8.69 6.73
C ASP A 50 16.92 8.64 5.22
N LEU A 51 16.54 7.48 4.67
CA LEU A 51 16.08 7.38 3.29
C LEU A 51 14.88 8.31 3.05
N ILE A 52 13.87 8.24 3.91
CA ILE A 52 12.65 9.06 3.84
C ILE A 52 13.00 10.55 3.88
N ARG A 53 13.87 10.95 4.80
CA ARG A 53 14.37 12.34 4.89
C ARG A 53 15.12 12.76 3.62
N GLY A 54 15.85 11.86 3.00
CA GLY A 54 16.49 12.07 1.72
C GLY A 54 15.48 12.28 0.59
N VAL A 55 14.44 11.45 0.52
CA VAL A 55 13.36 11.56 -0.49
C VAL A 55 12.60 12.87 -0.33
N ALA A 56 12.28 13.27 0.90
CA ALA A 56 11.56 14.51 1.19
C ALA A 56 12.31 15.78 0.73
N LYS A 57 13.64 15.69 0.57
CA LYS A 57 14.48 16.81 0.08
C LYS A 57 14.62 16.86 -1.44
N ILE A 58 14.11 15.88 -2.18
CA ILE A 58 14.19 15.85 -3.64
C ILE A 58 13.22 16.89 -4.22
N PRO A 59 13.70 17.87 -5.00
CA PRO A 59 12.83 18.83 -5.68
C PRO A 59 11.81 18.12 -6.56
N GLY A 60 10.55 18.60 -6.52
CA GLY A 60 9.45 18.00 -7.29
C GLY A 60 8.67 16.92 -6.54
N ILE A 61 9.18 16.34 -5.45
CA ILE A 61 8.41 15.43 -4.60
C ILE A 61 7.54 16.27 -3.66
N LEU A 62 6.23 16.22 -3.87
CA LEU A 62 5.22 17.00 -3.16
C LEU A 62 4.46 16.19 -2.10
N ASP A 63 4.42 14.86 -2.26
CA ASP A 63 3.68 13.97 -1.36
C ASP A 63 4.51 12.71 -1.09
N LEU A 64 4.81 12.50 0.18
CA LEU A 64 5.53 11.32 0.67
C LEU A 64 4.64 10.54 1.62
N GLY A 65 4.34 9.31 1.24
CA GLY A 65 3.51 8.40 2.02
C GLY A 65 4.25 7.14 2.45
N LEU A 66 3.69 6.49 3.46
CA LEU A 66 4.15 5.20 3.97
C LEU A 66 3.02 4.18 3.93
N SER A 67 3.32 2.92 3.60
CA SER A 67 2.43 1.78 3.86
C SER A 67 3.15 0.81 4.79
N THR A 68 2.49 0.43 5.89
CA THR A 68 3.07 -0.39 6.97
C THR A 68 2.01 -1.29 7.59
N ASN A 69 2.43 -2.36 8.25
CA ASN A 69 1.56 -3.16 9.13
C ASN A 69 1.31 -2.50 10.50
N GLY A 70 1.95 -1.37 10.78
CA GLY A 70 1.78 -0.59 12.01
C GLY A 70 2.58 -1.07 13.22
N THR A 71 3.04 -2.32 13.25
CA THR A 71 3.59 -2.95 14.47
C THR A 71 4.87 -2.30 15.02
N LEU A 72 5.53 -1.48 14.21
CA LEU A 72 6.75 -0.76 14.60
C LEU A 72 6.54 0.74 14.82
N LEU A 73 5.36 1.28 14.49
CA LEU A 73 5.07 2.72 14.65
C LEU A 73 5.04 3.16 16.12
N GLY A 74 4.58 2.29 17.02
CA GLY A 74 4.53 2.56 18.46
C GLY A 74 5.87 2.47 19.17
N ARG A 75 6.96 2.07 18.48
CA ARG A 75 8.28 1.94 19.11
C ARG A 75 8.94 3.30 19.25
N GLU A 76 9.33 3.63 20.50
CA GLU A 76 10.09 4.85 20.82
C GLU A 76 9.49 6.10 20.15
N THR A 77 10.27 6.76 19.29
CA THR A 77 9.90 7.97 18.55
C THR A 77 9.54 7.71 17.09
N MET A 78 9.41 6.45 16.66
CA MET A 78 9.31 6.05 15.25
C MET A 78 8.25 6.85 14.47
N ALA A 79 7.02 6.95 14.96
CA ALA A 79 5.96 7.66 14.27
C ALA A 79 6.28 9.16 14.14
N LYS A 80 6.82 9.77 15.18
CA LYS A 80 7.25 11.17 15.19
C LYS A 80 8.42 11.39 14.23
N ASP A 81 9.43 10.51 14.26
CA ASP A 81 10.62 10.61 13.40
C ASP A 81 10.24 10.52 11.91
N LEU A 82 9.29 9.67 11.58
CA LEU A 82 8.75 9.53 10.21
C LEU A 82 8.03 10.81 9.77
N ARG A 83 7.17 11.38 10.63
CA ARG A 83 6.49 12.64 10.35
C ARG A 83 7.51 13.78 10.16
N ASP A 84 8.47 13.89 11.06
CA ASP A 84 9.50 14.93 11.03
C ASP A 84 10.48 14.73 9.84
N ALA A 85 10.61 13.50 9.34
CA ALA A 85 11.33 13.20 8.11
C ALA A 85 10.56 13.58 6.82
N GLY A 86 9.27 13.95 6.93
CA GLY A 86 8.47 14.44 5.81
C GLY A 86 7.36 13.50 5.34
N VAL A 87 7.07 12.40 6.04
CA VAL A 87 5.89 11.56 5.74
C VAL A 87 4.62 12.34 6.06
N ARG A 88 3.76 12.52 5.05
CA ARG A 88 2.48 13.21 5.20
C ARG A 88 1.32 12.26 5.43
N SER A 89 1.36 11.09 4.78
CA SER A 89 0.26 10.13 4.85
C SER A 89 0.73 8.72 5.18
N VAL A 90 -0.01 8.02 6.07
CA VAL A 90 0.29 6.64 6.45
C VAL A 90 -0.91 5.75 6.11
N ASN A 91 -0.64 4.64 5.42
CA ASN A 91 -1.59 3.55 5.27
C ASN A 91 -1.18 2.43 6.23
N ILE A 92 -2.07 2.03 7.11
CA ILE A 92 -1.84 0.96 8.08
C ILE A 92 -2.77 -0.21 7.73
N SER A 93 -2.22 -1.41 7.61
CA SER A 93 -3.00 -2.61 7.36
C SER A 93 -3.63 -3.12 8.64
N LEU A 94 -4.96 -3.29 8.64
CA LEU A 94 -5.70 -3.87 9.75
C LEU A 94 -6.93 -4.61 9.19
N ASP A 95 -6.85 -5.94 9.11
CA ASP A 95 -7.90 -6.76 8.50
C ASP A 95 -8.97 -7.22 9.50
N THR A 96 -8.70 -7.09 10.81
CA THR A 96 -9.59 -7.53 11.89
C THR A 96 -9.20 -6.87 13.22
N LEU A 97 -10.16 -6.73 14.12
CA LEU A 97 -9.97 -6.40 15.54
C LEU A 97 -9.93 -7.66 16.43
N ASP A 98 -10.23 -8.83 15.87
CA ASP A 98 -10.07 -10.09 16.56
C ASP A 98 -8.61 -10.52 16.61
N ARG A 99 -8.04 -10.65 17.83
CA ARG A 99 -6.62 -10.99 18.03
C ARG A 99 -6.27 -12.38 17.51
N GLN A 100 -7.17 -13.36 17.68
CA GLN A 100 -6.86 -14.73 17.24
C GLN A 100 -6.86 -14.82 15.73
N PHE A 101 -7.84 -14.18 15.10
CA PHE A 101 -7.90 -14.12 13.66
C PHE A 101 -6.74 -13.28 13.09
N TYR A 102 -6.35 -12.17 13.73
CA TYR A 102 -5.17 -11.40 13.35
C TYR A 102 -3.91 -12.27 13.35
N ALA A 103 -3.67 -13.02 14.43
CA ALA A 103 -2.53 -13.92 14.54
C ALA A 103 -2.55 -15.02 13.45
N HIS A 104 -3.74 -15.54 13.15
CA HIS A 104 -3.93 -16.56 12.11
C HIS A 104 -3.54 -16.04 10.71
N ILE A 105 -4.07 -14.87 10.29
CA ILE A 105 -3.83 -14.32 8.93
C ILE A 105 -2.45 -13.71 8.76
N THR A 106 -1.83 -13.20 9.83
CA THR A 106 -0.50 -12.59 9.79
C THR A 106 0.62 -13.57 10.10
N GLY A 107 0.29 -14.74 10.69
CA GLY A 107 1.24 -15.72 11.19
C GLY A 107 1.98 -15.28 12.46
N ARG A 108 1.59 -14.17 13.09
CA ARG A 108 2.21 -13.61 14.30
C ARG A 108 1.20 -12.87 15.17
N ASP A 109 1.32 -13.02 16.47
CA ASP A 109 0.49 -12.30 17.43
C ASP A 109 1.05 -10.90 17.75
N PHE A 110 0.94 -9.99 16.78
CA PHE A 110 1.33 -8.58 16.92
C PHE A 110 0.11 -7.65 16.87
N HIS A 111 -1.07 -8.14 17.22
CA HIS A 111 -2.30 -7.37 17.18
C HIS A 111 -2.24 -6.12 18.07
N GLU A 112 -1.78 -6.26 19.30
CA GLU A 112 -1.66 -5.16 20.26
C GLU A 112 -0.69 -4.10 19.76
N GLN A 113 0.49 -4.51 19.26
CA GLN A 113 1.48 -3.60 18.68
C GLN A 113 0.95 -2.87 17.44
N ALA A 114 0.09 -3.50 16.63
CA ALA A 114 -0.54 -2.83 15.50
C ALA A 114 -1.53 -1.74 15.96
N LEU A 115 -2.32 -2.00 17.02
CA LEU A 115 -3.22 -1.00 17.62
C LEU A 115 -2.45 0.14 18.28
N GLU A 116 -1.38 -0.16 19.03
CA GLU A 116 -0.47 0.84 19.59
C GLU A 116 0.16 1.70 18.49
N GLY A 117 0.54 1.07 17.38
CA GLY A 117 1.09 1.78 16.22
C GLY A 117 0.09 2.71 15.54
N ILE A 118 -1.20 2.35 15.50
CA ILE A 118 -2.28 3.24 15.03
C ILE A 118 -2.40 4.45 15.96
N GLN A 119 -2.39 4.22 17.29
CA GLN A 119 -2.45 5.32 18.25
C GLN A 119 -1.23 6.23 18.14
N ALA A 120 -0.02 5.66 18.03
CA ALA A 120 1.20 6.43 17.83
C ALA A 120 1.18 7.29 16.54
N ALA A 121 0.56 6.78 15.47
CA ALA A 121 0.36 7.54 14.25
C ALA A 121 -0.58 8.73 14.45
N ILE A 122 -1.65 8.55 15.23
CA ILE A 122 -2.59 9.64 15.59
C ILE A 122 -1.86 10.69 16.42
N ASP A 123 -1.16 10.27 17.46
CA ASP A 123 -0.44 11.16 18.38
C ASP A 123 0.69 11.93 17.69
N ALA A 124 1.34 11.31 16.70
CA ALA A 124 2.35 11.96 15.87
C ALA A 124 1.77 13.06 14.96
N GLY A 125 0.47 13.05 14.68
CA GLY A 125 -0.20 14.09 13.90
C GLY A 125 0.11 14.05 12.41
N PHE A 126 0.09 12.86 11.79
CA PHE A 126 0.13 12.75 10.33
C PHE A 126 -1.09 13.43 9.69
N GLU A 127 -0.89 14.10 8.56
CA GLU A 127 -1.97 14.80 7.84
C GLU A 127 -3.11 13.86 7.44
N GLN A 128 -2.77 12.60 7.14
CA GLN A 128 -3.76 11.60 6.73
C GLN A 128 -3.36 10.19 7.17
N ILE A 129 -4.21 9.55 7.94
CA ILE A 129 -4.06 8.16 8.37
C ILE A 129 -5.21 7.37 7.75
N LYS A 130 -4.85 6.27 7.06
CA LYS A 130 -5.80 5.37 6.41
C LYS A 130 -5.60 3.95 6.92
N LEU A 131 -6.65 3.33 7.37
CA LEU A 131 -6.67 1.89 7.62
C LEU A 131 -7.04 1.16 6.33
N ASN A 132 -6.32 0.11 6.00
CA ASN A 132 -6.58 -0.76 4.87
C ASN A 132 -7.01 -2.13 5.37
N THR A 133 -8.16 -2.59 4.92
CA THR A 133 -8.71 -3.90 5.24
C THR A 133 -8.97 -4.66 3.95
N VAL A 134 -8.33 -5.81 3.78
CA VAL A 134 -8.64 -6.74 2.69
C VAL A 134 -9.90 -7.51 3.03
N LEU A 135 -10.85 -7.50 2.10
CA LEU A 135 -12.13 -8.19 2.26
C LEU A 135 -11.97 -9.70 2.02
N MET A 136 -12.40 -10.51 2.97
CA MET A 136 -12.29 -11.98 2.91
C MET A 136 -13.61 -12.62 3.34
N ARG A 137 -14.33 -13.22 2.37
CA ARG A 137 -15.61 -13.91 2.61
C ARG A 137 -15.44 -15.05 3.62
N GLY A 138 -16.37 -15.15 4.57
CA GLY A 138 -16.36 -16.18 5.62
C GLY A 138 -15.19 -16.06 6.61
N ARG A 139 -14.45 -14.93 6.58
CA ARG A 139 -13.30 -14.72 7.45
C ARG A 139 -13.37 -13.42 8.25
N ASN A 140 -13.70 -12.29 7.62
CA ASN A 140 -13.77 -10.99 8.31
C ASN A 140 -15.03 -10.17 7.93
N GLU A 141 -16.09 -10.81 7.48
CA GLU A 141 -17.36 -10.15 7.19
C GLU A 141 -17.98 -9.53 8.46
N ASP A 142 -17.86 -10.22 9.58
CA ASP A 142 -18.30 -9.78 10.90
C ASP A 142 -17.47 -8.60 11.46
N GLN A 143 -16.27 -8.37 10.90
CA GLN A 143 -15.38 -7.28 11.31
C GLN A 143 -15.66 -5.96 10.59
N LEU A 144 -16.50 -5.93 9.54
CA LEU A 144 -16.77 -4.71 8.78
C LEU A 144 -17.33 -3.60 9.68
N VAL A 145 -18.35 -3.91 10.46
CA VAL A 145 -18.97 -2.95 11.38
C VAL A 145 -18.03 -2.55 12.53
N PRO A 146 -17.40 -3.46 13.27
CA PRO A 146 -16.43 -3.11 14.29
C PRO A 146 -15.27 -2.23 13.78
N LEU A 147 -14.73 -2.53 12.60
CA LEU A 147 -13.65 -1.73 11.99
C LEU A 147 -14.13 -0.33 11.61
N ILE A 148 -15.37 -0.18 11.11
CA ILE A 148 -15.96 1.11 10.81
C ILE A 148 -16.09 1.93 12.10
N GLU A 149 -16.63 1.34 13.17
CA GLU A 149 -16.76 2.04 14.45
C GLU A 149 -15.41 2.40 15.05
N PHE A 150 -14.45 1.46 15.06
CA PHE A 150 -13.08 1.71 15.51
C PHE A 150 -12.40 2.88 14.76
N ALA A 151 -12.54 2.93 13.44
CA ALA A 151 -11.98 4.01 12.62
C ALA A 151 -12.72 5.33 12.82
N GLY A 152 -14.05 5.28 12.98
CA GLY A 152 -14.91 6.44 13.22
C GLY A 152 -14.58 7.16 14.52
N ASP A 153 -14.46 6.42 15.62
CA ASP A 153 -14.12 6.93 16.94
C ASP A 153 -12.75 7.65 16.98
N ARG A 154 -11.88 7.32 16.01
CA ARG A 154 -10.53 7.86 15.87
C ARG A 154 -10.38 8.84 14.72
N HIS A 155 -11.45 9.19 14.03
CA HIS A 155 -11.46 10.07 12.84
C HIS A 155 -10.53 9.59 11.72
N LEU A 156 -10.38 8.28 11.55
CA LEU A 156 -9.53 7.66 10.54
C LEU A 156 -10.34 7.34 9.28
N ILE A 157 -9.67 7.36 8.13
CA ILE A 157 -10.23 6.89 6.88
C ILE A 157 -10.06 5.37 6.81
N LEU A 158 -11.16 4.62 6.75
CA LEU A 158 -11.12 3.17 6.54
C LEU A 158 -11.31 2.87 5.05
N ARG A 159 -10.50 1.95 4.50
CA ARG A 159 -10.61 1.49 3.12
C ARG A 159 -10.71 -0.02 3.06
N PHE A 160 -11.75 -0.49 2.41
CA PHE A 160 -11.95 -1.88 2.09
C PHE A 160 -11.40 -2.20 0.70
N ILE A 161 -10.63 -3.27 0.59
CA ILE A 161 -9.89 -3.65 -0.61
C ILE A 161 -10.32 -5.05 -1.01
N GLU A 162 -10.73 -5.23 -2.27
CA GLU A 162 -10.97 -6.56 -2.80
C GLU A 162 -9.69 -7.40 -2.80
N LEU A 163 -9.85 -8.66 -2.46
CA LEU A 163 -8.79 -9.64 -2.57
C LEU A 163 -8.32 -9.74 -4.03
N MET A 164 -7.02 -9.58 -4.24
CA MET A 164 -6.38 -9.67 -5.56
C MET A 164 -5.49 -10.91 -5.61
N PRO A 165 -5.36 -11.60 -6.77
CA PRO A 165 -4.56 -12.82 -6.91
C PRO A 165 -3.05 -12.53 -6.97
N VAL A 166 -2.55 -11.66 -6.07
CA VAL A 166 -1.13 -11.25 -6.01
C VAL A 166 -0.28 -12.16 -5.12
N THR A 167 -0.92 -13.10 -4.44
CA THR A 167 -0.26 -14.10 -3.60
C THR A 167 -1.12 -15.36 -3.59
N THR A 168 -0.51 -16.50 -3.84
CA THR A 168 -1.16 -17.80 -3.68
C THR A 168 -0.95 -18.28 -2.25
N THR A 169 -1.97 -18.19 -1.41
CA THR A 169 -2.00 -18.83 -0.09
C THR A 169 -3.35 -19.49 0.11
N GLU A 170 -3.42 -20.47 1.00
CA GLU A 170 -4.69 -21.13 1.37
C GLU A 170 -5.73 -20.15 1.95
N VAL A 171 -5.26 -19.02 2.50
CA VAL A 171 -6.11 -17.96 3.07
C VAL A 171 -6.75 -17.09 1.98
N LEU A 172 -6.16 -17.06 0.79
CA LEU A 172 -6.50 -16.16 -0.31
C LEU A 172 -6.88 -17.01 -1.55
N SER A 173 -7.96 -17.77 -1.44
CA SER A 173 -8.56 -18.51 -2.54
C SER A 173 -9.76 -17.77 -3.12
N ASP A 174 -10.21 -18.12 -4.29
CA ASP A 174 -11.44 -17.60 -4.91
C ASP A 174 -12.66 -17.80 -4.01
N GLU A 175 -12.66 -18.82 -3.17
CA GLU A 175 -13.71 -19.11 -2.19
C GLU A 175 -13.83 -17.98 -1.12
N ASN A 176 -12.72 -17.31 -0.81
CA ASN A 176 -12.68 -16.21 0.15
C ASN A 176 -12.87 -14.84 -0.51
N PHE A 177 -13.14 -14.78 -1.79
CA PHE A 177 -13.38 -13.52 -2.49
C PHE A 177 -14.68 -12.88 -2.02
N MET A 178 -14.60 -11.61 -1.60
CA MET A 178 -15.75 -10.75 -1.29
C MET A 178 -15.70 -9.50 -2.16
N SER A 179 -16.72 -9.30 -2.99
CA SER A 179 -16.82 -8.10 -3.81
C SER A 179 -17.14 -6.86 -2.97
N ILE A 180 -16.70 -5.70 -3.44
CA ILE A 180 -17.09 -4.41 -2.84
C ILE A 180 -18.62 -4.28 -2.77
N LEU A 181 -19.34 -4.72 -3.78
CA LEU A 181 -20.80 -4.62 -3.80
C LEU A 181 -21.43 -5.41 -2.64
N HIS A 182 -20.89 -6.60 -2.36
CA HIS A 182 -21.36 -7.40 -1.23
C HIS A 182 -21.04 -6.70 0.10
N ALA A 183 -19.79 -6.25 0.30
CA ALA A 183 -19.40 -5.52 1.50
C ALA A 183 -20.25 -4.26 1.74
N LYS A 184 -20.54 -3.49 0.68
CA LYS A 184 -21.42 -2.31 0.76
C LYS A 184 -22.81 -2.68 1.26
N ARG A 185 -23.44 -3.73 0.72
CA ARG A 185 -24.77 -4.19 1.17
C ARG A 185 -24.77 -4.54 2.67
N LEU A 186 -23.74 -5.25 3.16
CA LEU A 186 -23.63 -5.56 4.59
C LEU A 186 -23.52 -4.28 5.44
N ILE A 187 -22.72 -3.32 5.00
CA ILE A 187 -22.55 -2.04 5.69
C ILE A 187 -23.83 -1.24 5.69
N GLU A 188 -24.51 -1.16 4.53
CA GLU A 188 -25.78 -0.42 4.36
C GLU A 188 -26.92 -1.02 5.18
N THR A 189 -26.91 -2.33 5.43
CA THR A 189 -27.88 -2.97 6.34
C THR A 189 -27.77 -2.42 7.77
N ARG A 190 -26.57 -2.03 8.21
CA ARG A 190 -26.34 -1.53 9.57
C ARG A 190 -26.43 -0.01 9.69
N PHE A 191 -25.96 0.72 8.68
CA PHE A 191 -25.78 2.18 8.75
C PHE A 191 -26.72 2.96 7.83
N GLY A 192 -27.52 2.29 6.99
CA GLY A 192 -28.30 2.93 5.93
C GLY A 192 -27.48 3.18 4.67
N SER A 193 -28.14 3.66 3.62
CA SER A 193 -27.52 3.86 2.28
C SER A 193 -26.34 4.80 2.35
N LEU A 194 -25.19 4.35 1.88
CA LEU A 194 -23.95 5.13 1.85
C LEU A 194 -24.07 6.31 0.86
N ILE A 195 -23.58 7.48 1.28
CA ILE A 195 -23.65 8.72 0.50
C ILE A 195 -22.35 8.85 -0.33
N PRO A 196 -22.42 8.82 -1.68
CA PRO A 196 -21.23 8.99 -2.51
C PRO A 196 -20.55 10.34 -2.30
N GLU A 197 -19.22 10.37 -2.24
CA GLU A 197 -18.41 11.59 -2.18
C GLU A 197 -17.47 11.69 -3.41
N PRO A 198 -17.97 11.96 -4.61
CA PRO A 198 -17.16 11.99 -5.83
C PRO A 198 -16.12 13.12 -5.84
N GLY A 199 -16.31 14.15 -5.02
CA GLY A 199 -15.33 15.25 -4.85
C GLY A 199 -14.18 14.95 -3.90
N PHE A 200 -14.25 13.85 -3.13
CA PHE A 200 -13.18 13.48 -2.21
C PHE A 200 -12.25 12.44 -2.84
N HIS A 201 -11.00 12.82 -3.02
CA HIS A 201 -9.97 11.96 -3.59
C HIS A 201 -8.75 11.88 -2.69
N THR A 202 -8.10 10.74 -2.71
CA THR A 202 -6.77 10.55 -2.13
C THR A 202 -5.81 10.05 -3.21
N ASN A 203 -4.54 9.80 -2.86
CA ASN A 203 -3.53 9.31 -3.82
C ASN A 203 -3.70 7.82 -4.24
N GLY A 204 -4.93 7.31 -4.24
CA GLY A 204 -5.22 5.91 -4.55
C GLY A 204 -6.49 5.77 -5.38
N PRO A 205 -6.78 4.55 -5.86
CA PRO A 205 -7.93 4.26 -6.72
C PRO A 205 -9.22 4.03 -5.92
N ALA A 206 -9.28 4.44 -4.65
CA ALA A 206 -10.46 4.27 -3.82
C ALA A 206 -11.58 5.22 -4.21
N THR A 207 -12.80 4.71 -4.31
CA THR A 207 -14.03 5.51 -4.32
C THR A 207 -14.52 5.68 -2.89
N TYR A 208 -14.95 6.90 -2.53
CA TYR A 208 -15.30 7.25 -1.16
C TYR A 208 -16.78 7.48 -0.97
N TYR A 209 -17.24 7.16 0.23
CA TYR A 209 -18.61 7.33 0.69
C TYR A 209 -18.61 7.84 2.12
N GLN A 210 -19.61 8.65 2.45
CA GLN A 210 -19.89 9.06 3.82
C GLN A 210 -20.93 8.13 4.44
N ILE A 211 -20.78 7.82 5.71
CA ILE A 211 -21.79 7.08 6.48
C ILE A 211 -22.91 8.06 6.89
N PRO A 212 -24.19 7.72 6.68
CA PRO A 212 -25.31 8.57 7.06
C PRO A 212 -25.25 9.00 8.54
N GLY A 213 -25.43 10.30 8.80
CA GLY A 213 -25.39 10.86 10.15
C GLY A 213 -24.00 10.92 10.81
N ARG A 214 -22.93 10.59 10.09
CA ARG A 214 -21.56 10.65 10.59
C ARG A 214 -20.66 11.45 9.62
N GLN A 215 -19.62 12.10 10.13
CA GLN A 215 -18.59 12.72 9.28
C GLN A 215 -17.54 11.73 8.76
N GLN A 216 -17.72 10.47 9.07
CA GLN A 216 -16.78 9.40 8.74
C GLN A 216 -16.84 9.04 7.27
N ARG A 217 -15.67 8.95 6.65
CA ARG A 217 -15.48 8.46 5.28
C ARG A 217 -14.99 7.03 5.25
N ILE A 218 -15.60 6.26 4.38
CA ILE A 218 -15.12 4.92 4.02
C ILE A 218 -14.79 4.86 2.55
N GLY A 219 -13.73 4.16 2.20
CA GLY A 219 -13.27 3.99 0.82
C GLY A 219 -13.37 2.54 0.35
N PHE A 220 -13.55 2.35 -0.94
CA PHE A 220 -13.57 1.03 -1.56
C PHE A 220 -12.58 0.97 -2.72
N ILE A 221 -11.77 -0.10 -2.76
CA ILE A 221 -10.78 -0.39 -3.80
C ILE A 221 -11.17 -1.70 -4.47
N GLY A 222 -11.83 -1.60 -5.62
CA GLY A 222 -12.41 -2.71 -6.37
C GLY A 222 -11.58 -3.11 -7.57
N ALA A 223 -10.40 -3.69 -7.37
CA ALA A 223 -9.55 -4.07 -8.48
C ALA A 223 -10.13 -5.20 -9.34
N MET A 224 -10.95 -6.07 -8.74
CA MET A 224 -11.52 -7.24 -9.44
C MET A 224 -12.87 -6.94 -10.10
N THR A 225 -13.69 -6.11 -9.47
CA THR A 225 -15.07 -5.87 -9.92
C THR A 225 -15.30 -4.53 -10.61
N ASN A 226 -14.45 -3.53 -10.38
CA ASN A 226 -14.54 -2.24 -11.07
C ASN A 226 -13.84 -2.30 -12.43
N LEU A 227 -14.58 -2.25 -13.52
CA LEU A 227 -14.05 -2.28 -14.89
C LEU A 227 -13.19 -1.05 -15.23
N HIS A 228 -13.44 0.08 -14.59
CA HIS A 228 -12.73 1.36 -14.79
C HIS A 228 -11.54 1.55 -13.84
N PHE A 229 -11.17 0.51 -13.08
CA PHE A 229 -10.13 0.60 -12.04
C PHE A 229 -8.78 1.08 -12.58
N CYS A 230 -8.41 0.68 -13.79
CA CYS A 230 -7.12 0.98 -14.39
C CYS A 230 -7.04 2.34 -15.10
N GLU A 231 -8.18 2.94 -15.48
CA GLU A 231 -8.22 4.15 -16.30
C GLU A 231 -7.50 5.35 -15.68
N SER A 232 -7.55 5.48 -14.34
CA SER A 232 -6.86 6.54 -13.60
C SER A 232 -5.53 6.12 -12.99
N CYS A 233 -5.01 4.93 -13.34
CA CYS A 233 -3.82 4.39 -12.71
C CYS A 233 -2.53 5.03 -13.24
N ASN A 234 -1.91 5.88 -12.44
CA ASN A 234 -0.63 6.55 -12.72
C ASN A 234 0.55 5.97 -11.89
N LYS A 235 0.49 4.71 -11.48
CA LYS A 235 1.48 4.12 -10.59
C LYS A 235 2.58 3.41 -11.35
N LEU A 236 3.81 3.58 -10.85
CA LEU A 236 5.00 2.81 -11.19
C LEU A 236 5.59 2.28 -9.88
N ARG A 237 6.16 1.08 -9.89
CA ARG A 237 6.79 0.47 -8.71
C ARG A 237 8.27 0.26 -8.96
N LEU A 238 9.08 0.61 -7.97
CA LEU A 238 10.49 0.25 -7.90
C LEU A 238 10.65 -0.76 -6.76
N THR A 239 11.10 -1.97 -7.09
CA THR A 239 11.35 -3.01 -6.10
C THR A 239 12.72 -2.82 -5.44
N CYS A 240 12.92 -3.42 -4.26
CA CYS A 240 14.21 -3.31 -3.55
C CYS A 240 15.39 -3.91 -4.34
N ASP A 241 15.13 -4.89 -5.23
CA ASP A 241 16.12 -5.48 -6.13
C ASP A 241 16.19 -4.77 -7.50
N GLY A 242 15.72 -3.52 -7.57
CA GLY A 242 15.91 -2.63 -8.70
C GLY A 242 15.12 -3.01 -9.96
N LYS A 243 13.91 -3.58 -9.79
CA LYS A 243 13.00 -3.78 -10.92
C LYS A 243 11.96 -2.68 -10.97
N LEU A 244 11.76 -2.08 -12.14
CA LEU A 244 10.62 -1.23 -12.42
C LEU A 244 9.44 -2.08 -12.91
N ARG A 245 8.29 -1.95 -12.25
CA ARG A 245 7.04 -2.63 -12.60
C ARG A 245 5.96 -1.59 -12.92
N PRO A 246 5.51 -1.51 -14.16
CA PRO A 246 4.49 -0.54 -14.56
C PRO A 246 3.09 -0.89 -14.06
N CYS A 247 2.83 -2.16 -13.72
CA CYS A 247 1.54 -2.64 -13.21
C CYS A 247 1.74 -3.70 -12.12
N LEU A 248 0.88 -3.68 -11.09
CA LEU A 248 0.86 -4.70 -10.04
C LEU A 248 0.39 -6.05 -10.58
N GLY A 249 -0.65 -6.02 -11.41
CA GLY A 249 -1.27 -7.21 -12.00
C GLY A 249 -0.73 -7.55 -13.39
N SER A 250 0.56 -7.34 -13.63
CA SER A 250 1.27 -7.79 -14.82
C SER A 250 2.60 -8.40 -14.42
N ALA A 251 3.08 -9.36 -15.20
CA ALA A 251 4.39 -9.99 -15.01
C ALA A 251 5.56 -9.11 -15.52
N LEU A 252 5.28 -7.97 -16.15
CA LEU A 252 6.29 -7.09 -16.73
C LEU A 252 7.20 -6.49 -15.65
N GLU A 253 8.50 -6.75 -15.80
CA GLU A 253 9.56 -6.21 -14.96
C GLU A 253 10.76 -5.78 -15.80
N PHE A 254 11.35 -4.64 -15.45
CA PHE A 254 12.49 -4.07 -16.15
C PHE A 254 13.63 -3.77 -15.16
N ASP A 255 14.78 -4.36 -15.39
CA ASP A 255 15.95 -4.27 -14.49
C ASP A 255 16.68 -2.94 -14.65
N ILE A 256 16.36 -1.94 -13.82
CA ILE A 256 17.06 -0.65 -13.82
C ILE A 256 18.34 -0.68 -12.99
N MET A 257 18.50 -1.64 -12.06
CA MET A 257 19.72 -1.74 -11.25
C MET A 257 20.93 -2.08 -12.12
N LYS A 258 20.74 -2.90 -13.16
CA LYS A 258 21.81 -3.32 -14.04
C LYS A 258 22.46 -2.13 -14.79
N PRO A 259 21.75 -1.27 -15.56
CA PRO A 259 22.37 -0.10 -16.16
C PRO A 259 22.85 0.91 -15.12
N LEU A 260 22.13 1.10 -14.01
CA LEU A 260 22.54 2.00 -12.92
C LEU A 260 23.96 1.65 -12.41
N ARG A 261 24.22 0.38 -12.13
CA ARG A 261 25.51 -0.12 -11.62
C ARG A 261 26.58 -0.23 -12.69
N ALA A 262 26.17 -0.30 -13.96
CA ALA A 262 27.10 -0.19 -15.10
C ALA A 262 27.55 1.25 -15.37
N GLY A 263 27.10 2.23 -14.59
CA GLY A 263 27.50 3.61 -14.70
C GLY A 263 26.67 4.48 -15.65
N ALA A 264 25.42 4.05 -15.93
CA ALA A 264 24.50 4.83 -16.76
C ALA A 264 24.36 6.28 -16.24
N SER A 265 24.34 7.23 -17.17
CA SER A 265 24.05 8.64 -16.92
C SER A 265 22.60 8.86 -16.48
N ASP A 266 22.28 10.02 -15.91
CA ASP A 266 20.91 10.35 -15.55
C ASP A 266 20.00 10.49 -16.78
N ASP A 267 20.54 10.87 -17.95
CA ASP A 267 19.81 10.90 -19.22
C ASP A 267 19.41 9.48 -19.68
N GLU A 268 20.32 8.53 -19.61
CA GLU A 268 20.03 7.13 -19.94
C GLU A 268 19.01 6.53 -18.97
N LEU A 269 19.10 6.85 -17.68
CA LEU A 269 18.11 6.41 -16.69
C LEU A 269 16.74 7.06 -16.93
N ARG A 270 16.66 8.36 -17.32
CA ARG A 270 15.41 9.01 -17.72
C ARG A 270 14.77 8.29 -18.91
N GLN A 271 15.55 8.00 -19.94
CA GLN A 271 15.03 7.27 -21.10
C GLN A 271 14.52 5.89 -20.70
N PHE A 272 15.22 5.19 -19.80
CA PHE A 272 14.76 3.90 -19.28
C PHE A 272 13.41 3.99 -18.58
N PHE A 273 13.17 5.04 -17.76
CA PHE A 273 11.86 5.27 -17.13
C PHE A 273 10.77 5.51 -18.17
N VAL A 274 11.02 6.32 -19.20
CA VAL A 274 10.09 6.60 -20.31
C VAL A 274 9.73 5.30 -21.01
N ASP A 275 10.72 4.52 -21.41
CA ASP A 275 10.52 3.24 -22.11
C ASP A 275 9.68 2.24 -21.30
N VAL A 276 9.82 2.24 -19.96
CA VAL A 276 9.01 1.40 -19.08
C VAL A 276 7.58 1.91 -18.97
N VAL A 277 7.40 3.23 -18.91
CA VAL A 277 6.05 3.84 -18.85
C VAL A 277 5.30 3.60 -20.15
N ASP A 278 5.94 3.70 -21.30
CA ASP A 278 5.34 3.43 -22.62
C ASP A 278 4.87 1.97 -22.77
N ARG A 279 5.49 1.06 -22.01
CA ARG A 279 5.10 -0.37 -21.97
C ARG A 279 4.07 -0.68 -20.86
N LYS A 280 3.54 0.33 -20.18
CA LYS A 280 2.51 0.12 -19.17
C LYS A 280 1.23 -0.41 -19.83
N PRO A 281 0.71 -1.58 -19.37
CA PRO A 281 -0.53 -2.12 -19.93
C PRO A 281 -1.72 -1.20 -19.60
N LEU A 282 -2.70 -1.15 -20.49
CA LEU A 282 -3.93 -0.38 -20.31
C LEU A 282 -4.75 -0.89 -19.11
N GLN A 283 -4.69 -2.20 -18.85
CA GLN A 283 -5.36 -2.83 -17.72
C GLN A 283 -4.50 -3.95 -17.12
N HIS A 284 -4.83 -4.37 -15.92
CA HIS A 284 -4.19 -5.49 -15.23
C HIS A 284 -4.76 -6.84 -15.71
N ASP A 285 -3.98 -7.91 -15.53
CA ASP A 285 -4.32 -9.27 -15.97
C ASP A 285 -5.03 -10.10 -14.87
N PHE A 286 -5.44 -9.50 -13.75
CA PHE A 286 -6.02 -10.23 -12.60
C PHE A 286 -7.24 -11.08 -12.94
N ARG A 287 -7.97 -10.73 -14.01
CA ARG A 287 -9.18 -11.43 -14.44
C ARG A 287 -8.90 -12.56 -15.43
N GLU A 288 -7.65 -12.68 -15.93
CA GLU A 288 -7.24 -13.56 -17.00
C GLU A 288 -6.24 -14.63 -16.53
N ASN A 289 -6.53 -15.34 -15.43
CA ASN A 289 -5.63 -16.35 -14.86
C ASN A 289 -4.23 -15.80 -14.51
N TYR A 290 -4.16 -14.60 -13.94
CA TYR A 290 -2.91 -14.00 -13.52
C TYR A 290 -2.15 -14.94 -12.58
N GLN A 291 -0.92 -15.28 -12.98
CA GLN A 291 0.02 -16.01 -12.13
C GLN A 291 1.03 -15.00 -11.57
N PRO A 292 1.04 -14.78 -10.24
CA PRO A 292 2.01 -13.86 -9.65
C PRO A 292 3.42 -14.43 -9.82
N GLY A 293 4.26 -13.77 -10.59
CA GLY A 293 5.68 -14.11 -10.72
C GLY A 293 6.48 -13.81 -9.44
N ARG A 294 5.92 -12.98 -8.54
CA ARG A 294 6.50 -12.61 -7.25
C ARG A 294 5.45 -12.53 -6.17
N LYS A 295 5.84 -12.86 -4.95
CA LYS A 295 4.99 -12.63 -3.77
C LYS A 295 4.81 -11.15 -3.51
N MET A 296 3.64 -10.75 -2.97
CA MET A 296 3.29 -9.36 -2.65
C MET A 296 4.35 -8.67 -1.78
N ILE A 297 4.96 -9.40 -0.85
CA ILE A 297 6.04 -8.91 0.02
C ILE A 297 7.27 -8.42 -0.74
N ALA A 298 7.51 -8.93 -1.97
CA ALA A 298 8.66 -8.55 -2.79
C ALA A 298 8.37 -7.37 -3.75
N ILE A 299 7.09 -7.00 -3.92
CA ILE A 299 6.67 -5.96 -4.89
C ILE A 299 6.01 -4.75 -4.24
N GLY A 300 5.79 -4.80 -2.94
CA GLY A 300 5.19 -3.73 -2.16
C GLY A 300 3.66 -3.65 -2.29
N GLY A 301 2.98 -3.52 -1.19
CA GLY A 301 1.53 -3.43 -1.06
C GLY A 301 1.03 -2.02 -0.73
#